data_9bfa896c8148eb4d94194c13f4c37487
#
_entry.id   9bfa896c8148eb4d94194c13f4c37487
#
_cell.length_a   1.000
_cell.length_b   1.000
_cell.length_c   1.000
_cell.angle_alpha   90.00
_cell.angle_beta   90.00
_cell.angle_gamma   90.00
#
_symmetry.space_group_name_H-M   'P 1'
#
loop_
_entity.id
_entity.type
_entity.pdbx_description
1 polymer ?
#
loop_
_entity_poly.entity_id
_entity_poly.type
_entity_poly.pdbx_seq_one_letter_code
_entity_poly.pdbx_strand_id
1 'polypeptide(L)'
;MKIIVIGAGDVGFEIALRLSREEHDIVVIDSDAQALREVGERLDVMTLCGNGASTAVLDEAGADQAGMLVAVTDIDEVNMIASMTGKQYGVPFCVARIRNPEYTANTPHSLSLQRLGIDLVVNPESLAAQEIMRLLSVPGATDIDYFADGQVFVLGIRVDADSPIVGRQLAQCSLPDCLLVALERGDELEIPRGDTVVEAEDRVFVVGRTTDFGQIRDFIAPSVQPIKTIGIVGGSRIGEQLAHMLISGKRGHSVALFEEDPVIADRLARELPQLLIINGDATKIDVMRDEGVAALDAFVTVDVEDHVNLLATMLSKELGVSEVITKISREDYAPLAVRAGADAVVIPRLLMVGTVLRLVRQSEIISMALLQSGAETLEFSVAEGCRMAGRRLREVDFPKKALVGAIVRSGHVTIPGGESLVEAGDRVIVFSAPEAVDDVTSVFQGRGHTGLPRGSRLRN
;
A
#
# COMPACT_ATOMS: atom_id res chain seq x y z
N MET A 1 -19.48 -11.64 -6.08
CA MET A 1 -19.62 -12.06 -4.65
C MET A 1 -20.31 -10.95 -3.90
N LYS A 2 -21.16 -11.28 -2.88
CA LYS A 2 -21.75 -10.25 -2.00
C LYS A 2 -20.77 -9.88 -0.90
N ILE A 3 -20.54 -8.57 -0.71
CA ILE A 3 -19.62 -8.04 0.31
C ILE A 3 -20.34 -6.96 1.12
N ILE A 4 -20.29 -7.08 2.44
CA ILE A 4 -20.84 -6.08 3.36
C ILE A 4 -19.70 -5.23 3.90
N VAL A 5 -19.77 -3.91 3.69
CA VAL A 5 -18.84 -2.91 4.22
C VAL A 5 -19.55 -2.12 5.32
N ILE A 6 -19.03 -2.16 6.53
CA ILE A 6 -19.55 -1.43 7.70
C ILE A 6 -18.64 -0.26 8.01
N GLY A 7 -19.18 0.94 7.87
CA GLY A 7 -18.49 2.22 7.90
C GLY A 7 -18.44 2.85 6.51
N ALA A 8 -19.11 4.02 6.35
CA ALA A 8 -19.15 4.80 5.12
C ALA A 8 -18.14 5.97 5.12
N GLY A 9 -17.22 6.00 6.09
CA GLY A 9 -16.12 6.96 6.11
C GLY A 9 -15.11 6.72 4.98
N ASP A 10 -14.03 7.49 4.95
CA ASP A 10 -13.03 7.50 3.87
C ASP A 10 -12.52 6.11 3.46
N VAL A 11 -12.29 5.23 4.44
CA VAL A 11 -11.80 3.86 4.19
C VAL A 11 -12.88 2.99 3.56
N GLY A 12 -14.06 2.98 4.16
CA GLY A 12 -15.17 2.16 3.66
C GLY A 12 -15.64 2.62 2.28
N PHE A 13 -15.66 3.94 2.04
CA PHE A 13 -15.93 4.51 0.73
C PHE A 13 -14.94 4.01 -0.33
N GLU A 14 -13.63 4.07 -0.05
CA GLU A 14 -12.61 3.64 -1.00
C GLU A 14 -12.64 2.12 -1.26
N ILE A 15 -12.88 1.31 -0.22
CA ILE A 15 -13.10 -0.12 -0.38
C ILE A 15 -14.32 -0.39 -1.28
N ALA A 16 -15.45 0.26 -0.99
CA ALA A 16 -16.67 0.10 -1.77
C ALA A 16 -16.48 0.57 -3.23
N LEU A 17 -15.79 1.70 -3.45
CA LEU A 17 -15.48 2.23 -4.78
C LEU A 17 -14.68 1.24 -5.63
N ARG A 18 -13.63 0.64 -5.07
CA ARG A 18 -12.78 -0.30 -5.82
C ARG A 18 -13.50 -1.62 -6.07
N LEU A 19 -14.18 -2.16 -5.06
CA LEU A 19 -14.89 -3.42 -5.19
C LEU A 19 -16.14 -3.33 -6.08
N SER A 20 -16.83 -2.18 -6.13
CA SER A 20 -17.97 -1.98 -7.04
C SER A 20 -17.56 -2.00 -8.51
N ARG A 21 -16.32 -1.56 -8.82
CA ARG A 21 -15.75 -1.64 -10.18
C ARG A 21 -15.44 -3.07 -10.62
N GLU A 22 -15.25 -3.99 -9.67
CA GLU A 22 -14.96 -5.40 -9.91
C GLU A 22 -16.23 -6.28 -9.98
N GLU A 23 -17.39 -5.68 -10.25
CA GLU A 23 -18.68 -6.38 -10.38
C GLU A 23 -19.08 -7.18 -9.12
N HIS A 24 -18.65 -6.76 -7.93
CA HIS A 24 -19.12 -7.30 -6.67
C HIS A 24 -20.45 -6.64 -6.25
N ASP A 25 -21.32 -7.42 -5.59
CA ASP A 25 -22.55 -6.93 -4.96
C ASP A 25 -22.22 -6.33 -3.60
N ILE A 26 -22.17 -5.01 -3.50
CA ILE A 26 -21.70 -4.29 -2.33
C ILE A 26 -22.88 -3.71 -1.54
N VAL A 27 -22.89 -3.97 -0.23
CA VAL A 27 -23.79 -3.32 0.72
C VAL A 27 -22.96 -2.50 1.70
N VAL A 28 -23.22 -1.18 1.76
CA VAL A 28 -22.55 -0.29 2.71
C VAL A 28 -23.50 0.05 3.85
N ILE A 29 -23.05 -0.16 5.08
CA ILE A 29 -23.83 0.11 6.32
C ILE A 29 -23.13 1.21 7.10
N ASP A 30 -23.86 2.25 7.50
CA ASP A 30 -23.39 3.26 8.43
C ASP A 30 -24.57 3.82 9.27
N SER A 31 -24.26 4.35 10.43
CA SER A 31 -25.23 5.09 11.26
C SER A 31 -25.43 6.54 10.76
N ASP A 32 -24.49 7.09 10.00
CA ASP A 32 -24.54 8.42 9.41
C ASP A 32 -25.24 8.39 8.03
N ALA A 33 -26.47 8.87 8.00
CA ALA A 33 -27.25 8.99 6.78
C ALA A 33 -26.66 9.98 5.75
N GLN A 34 -25.81 10.93 6.17
CA GLN A 34 -25.16 11.85 5.26
C GLN A 34 -24.00 11.16 4.53
N ALA A 35 -23.14 10.45 5.24
CA ALA A 35 -22.07 9.66 4.64
C ALA A 35 -22.63 8.62 3.64
N LEU A 36 -23.72 7.97 3.99
CA LEU A 36 -24.39 7.01 3.08
C LEU A 36 -24.96 7.66 1.82
N ARG A 37 -25.47 8.90 1.90
CA ARG A 37 -25.90 9.64 0.71
C ARG A 37 -24.75 9.90 -0.25
N GLU A 38 -23.60 10.35 0.27
CA GLU A 38 -22.39 10.58 -0.53
C GLU A 38 -21.92 9.30 -1.23
N VAL A 39 -22.00 8.15 -0.54
CA VAL A 39 -21.71 6.84 -1.12
C VAL A 39 -22.69 6.50 -2.24
N GLY A 40 -24.00 6.58 -1.99
CA GLY A 40 -25.04 6.20 -2.96
C GLY A 40 -25.15 7.13 -4.19
N GLU A 41 -24.72 8.40 -4.06
CA GLU A 41 -24.66 9.34 -5.20
C GLU A 41 -23.47 9.07 -6.14
N ARG A 42 -22.39 8.47 -5.62
CA ARG A 42 -21.14 8.28 -6.35
C ARG A 42 -20.87 6.85 -6.78
N LEU A 43 -21.46 5.87 -6.09
CA LEU A 43 -21.21 4.45 -6.30
C LEU A 43 -22.52 3.69 -6.59
N ASP A 44 -22.43 2.69 -7.46
CA ASP A 44 -23.54 1.75 -7.70
C ASP A 44 -23.49 0.63 -6.64
N VAL A 45 -23.96 0.95 -5.44
CA VAL A 45 -23.96 0.04 -4.27
C VAL A 45 -25.26 0.20 -3.46
N MET A 46 -25.65 -0.83 -2.75
CA MET A 46 -26.74 -0.73 -1.79
C MET A 46 -26.26 -0.03 -0.52
N THR A 47 -27.06 0.89 0.02
CA THR A 47 -26.76 1.57 1.29
C THR A 47 -27.84 1.29 2.32
N LEU A 48 -27.44 0.98 3.58
CA LEU A 48 -28.33 0.75 4.70
C LEU A 48 -27.94 1.64 5.89
N CYS A 49 -28.91 2.44 6.37
CA CYS A 49 -28.68 3.29 7.53
C CYS A 49 -28.99 2.53 8.82
N GLY A 50 -27.95 2.33 9.65
CA GLY A 50 -28.11 1.65 10.93
C GLY A 50 -26.79 1.31 11.60
N ASN A 51 -26.89 0.73 12.80
CA ASN A 51 -25.73 0.24 13.52
C ASN A 51 -25.26 -1.10 12.90
N GLY A 52 -24.04 -1.12 12.35
CA GLY A 52 -23.47 -2.33 11.73
C GLY A 52 -23.25 -3.53 12.67
N ALA A 53 -23.33 -3.33 13.98
CA ALA A 53 -23.32 -4.40 14.97
C ALA A 53 -24.73 -4.99 15.26
N SER A 54 -25.80 -4.40 14.68
CA SER A 54 -27.16 -4.85 14.89
C SER A 54 -27.48 -6.08 14.02
N THR A 55 -27.98 -7.13 14.64
CA THR A 55 -28.44 -8.34 13.93
C THR A 55 -29.54 -8.03 12.92
N ALA A 56 -30.49 -7.14 13.24
CA ALA A 56 -31.57 -6.75 12.34
C ALA A 56 -31.04 -6.04 11.08
N VAL A 57 -30.04 -5.17 11.22
CA VAL A 57 -29.41 -4.46 10.09
C VAL A 57 -28.60 -5.42 9.23
N LEU A 58 -27.86 -6.35 9.84
CA LEU A 58 -27.10 -7.38 9.13
C LEU A 58 -28.02 -8.38 8.41
N ASP A 59 -29.18 -8.68 8.98
CA ASP A 59 -30.20 -9.52 8.34
C ASP A 59 -30.78 -8.82 7.09
N GLU A 60 -31.14 -7.54 7.21
CA GLU A 60 -31.58 -6.70 6.08
C GLU A 60 -30.50 -6.57 5.00
N ALA A 61 -29.23 -6.50 5.40
CA ALA A 61 -28.11 -6.50 4.48
C ALA A 61 -27.89 -7.83 3.78
N GLY A 62 -28.55 -8.92 4.21
CA GLY A 62 -28.39 -10.27 3.69
C GLY A 62 -27.05 -10.90 4.06
N ALA A 63 -26.67 -10.80 5.32
CA ALA A 63 -25.40 -11.32 5.84
C ALA A 63 -25.26 -12.84 5.65
N ASP A 64 -26.39 -13.58 5.62
CA ASP A 64 -26.45 -15.02 5.35
C ASP A 64 -25.97 -15.41 3.94
N GLN A 65 -25.94 -14.46 2.99
CA GLN A 65 -25.50 -14.65 1.62
C GLN A 65 -24.15 -13.96 1.34
N ALA A 66 -23.59 -13.25 2.33
CA ALA A 66 -22.34 -12.52 2.15
C ALA A 66 -21.13 -13.46 2.15
N GLY A 67 -20.25 -13.29 1.18
CA GLY A 67 -18.95 -13.98 1.14
C GLY A 67 -17.89 -13.31 2.01
N MET A 68 -18.05 -12.01 2.30
CA MET A 68 -17.14 -11.26 3.14
C MET A 68 -17.88 -10.14 3.89
N LEU A 69 -17.40 -9.84 5.10
CA LEU A 69 -17.79 -8.69 5.89
C LEU A 69 -16.53 -7.89 6.27
N VAL A 70 -16.54 -6.58 6.01
CA VAL A 70 -15.43 -5.66 6.29
C VAL A 70 -15.92 -4.55 7.20
N ALA A 71 -15.57 -4.60 8.48
CA ALA A 71 -15.98 -3.62 9.48
C ALA A 71 -14.83 -2.61 9.72
N VAL A 72 -15.04 -1.36 9.29
CA VAL A 72 -13.99 -0.31 9.25
C VAL A 72 -14.48 1.02 9.82
N THR A 73 -15.43 0.97 10.76
CA THR A 73 -15.86 2.16 11.50
C THR A 73 -14.77 2.70 12.41
N ASP A 74 -14.97 3.87 13.01
CA ASP A 74 -14.03 4.44 13.98
C ASP A 74 -14.11 3.83 15.38
N ILE A 75 -15.04 2.91 15.62
CA ILE A 75 -15.30 2.27 16.93
C ILE A 75 -14.91 0.80 16.86
N ASP A 76 -13.81 0.44 17.52
CA ASP A 76 -13.26 -0.93 17.50
C ASP A 76 -14.29 -1.98 17.97
N GLU A 77 -15.05 -1.69 19.02
CA GLU A 77 -16.07 -2.60 19.58
C GLU A 77 -17.21 -2.86 18.58
N VAL A 78 -17.61 -1.84 17.80
CA VAL A 78 -18.61 -2.03 16.72
C VAL A 78 -18.05 -2.97 15.65
N ASN A 79 -16.79 -2.76 15.23
CA ASN A 79 -16.13 -3.59 14.24
C ASN A 79 -15.98 -5.05 14.71
N MET A 80 -15.63 -5.23 15.99
CA MET A 80 -15.53 -6.56 16.59
C MET A 80 -16.89 -7.28 16.64
N ILE A 81 -17.93 -6.63 17.18
CA ILE A 81 -19.26 -7.22 17.31
C ILE A 81 -19.87 -7.49 15.95
N ALA A 82 -19.71 -6.59 14.98
CA ALA A 82 -20.19 -6.79 13.62
C ALA A 82 -19.56 -8.03 12.98
N SER A 83 -18.24 -8.21 13.14
CA SER A 83 -17.54 -9.40 12.63
C SER A 83 -17.98 -10.68 13.32
N MET A 84 -18.13 -10.66 14.65
CA MET A 84 -18.67 -11.80 15.41
C MET A 84 -20.06 -12.18 14.95
N THR A 85 -20.94 -11.19 14.76
CA THR A 85 -22.30 -11.41 14.29
C THR A 85 -22.31 -11.94 12.85
N GLY A 86 -21.48 -11.39 11.96
CA GLY A 86 -21.31 -11.89 10.60
C GLY A 86 -20.92 -13.37 10.56
N LYS A 87 -20.02 -13.80 11.44
CA LYS A 87 -19.68 -15.24 11.58
C LYS A 87 -20.85 -16.10 11.99
N GLN A 88 -21.75 -15.61 12.85
CA GLN A 88 -22.95 -16.34 13.23
C GLN A 88 -23.94 -16.49 12.06
N TYR A 89 -23.95 -15.54 11.11
CA TYR A 89 -24.69 -15.66 9.84
C TYR A 89 -23.99 -16.58 8.83
N GLY A 90 -22.79 -17.07 9.13
CA GLY A 90 -22.04 -17.96 8.27
C GLY A 90 -21.15 -17.25 7.26
N VAL A 91 -20.88 -15.94 7.42
CA VAL A 91 -19.95 -15.20 6.55
C VAL A 91 -18.57 -15.86 6.60
N PRO A 92 -18.03 -16.35 5.46
CA PRO A 92 -16.78 -17.11 5.43
C PRO A 92 -15.59 -16.31 5.93
N PHE A 93 -15.54 -14.99 5.64
CA PHE A 93 -14.39 -14.15 5.96
C PHE A 93 -14.82 -12.81 6.55
N CYS A 94 -14.32 -12.49 7.76
CA CYS A 94 -14.62 -11.24 8.47
C CYS A 94 -13.34 -10.47 8.76
N VAL A 95 -13.28 -9.22 8.31
CA VAL A 95 -12.19 -8.27 8.53
C VAL A 95 -12.64 -7.19 9.51
N ALA A 96 -11.85 -6.90 10.53
CA ALA A 96 -12.13 -5.82 11.47
C ALA A 96 -10.97 -4.83 11.56
N ARG A 97 -11.27 -3.54 11.46
CA ARG A 97 -10.34 -2.47 11.87
C ARG A 97 -10.31 -2.41 13.39
N ILE A 98 -9.13 -2.61 13.98
CA ILE A 98 -8.92 -2.54 15.44
C ILE A 98 -7.65 -1.75 15.67
N ARG A 99 -7.79 -0.61 16.37
CA ARG A 99 -6.70 0.31 16.66
C ARG A 99 -6.17 0.21 18.09
N ASN A 100 -7.02 -0.22 19.02
CA ASN A 100 -6.62 -0.34 20.42
C ASN A 100 -5.68 -1.53 20.60
N PRO A 101 -4.41 -1.30 21.03
CA PRO A 101 -3.45 -2.36 21.22
C PRO A 101 -3.85 -3.35 22.33
N GLU A 102 -4.71 -2.97 23.28
CA GLU A 102 -5.21 -3.87 24.33
C GLU A 102 -5.99 -5.05 23.74
N TYR A 103 -6.69 -4.85 22.62
CA TYR A 103 -7.44 -5.91 21.95
C TYR A 103 -6.54 -6.84 21.11
N THR A 104 -5.39 -6.34 20.67
CA THR A 104 -4.47 -7.08 19.78
C THR A 104 -3.23 -7.62 20.50
N ALA A 105 -3.00 -7.21 21.76
CA ALA A 105 -1.87 -7.64 22.55
C ALA A 105 -1.88 -9.16 22.79
N ASN A 106 -0.73 -9.81 22.60
CA ASN A 106 -0.60 -11.25 22.85
C ASN A 106 -0.21 -11.49 24.33
N THR A 107 -1.17 -11.26 25.23
CA THR A 107 -1.02 -11.50 26.66
C THR A 107 -1.85 -12.71 27.11
N PRO A 108 -1.57 -13.34 28.26
CA PRO A 108 -2.35 -14.48 28.75
C PRO A 108 -3.86 -14.23 28.92
N HIS A 109 -4.26 -12.97 29.05
CA HIS A 109 -5.64 -12.53 29.23
C HIS A 109 -6.22 -11.78 28.03
N SER A 110 -5.47 -11.71 26.90
CA SER A 110 -5.93 -11.04 25.69
C SER A 110 -7.07 -11.82 25.01
N LEU A 111 -7.91 -11.08 24.29
CA LEU A 111 -8.97 -11.67 23.49
C LEU A 111 -8.37 -12.45 22.32
N SER A 112 -8.83 -13.69 22.11
CA SER A 112 -8.51 -14.40 20.88
C SER A 112 -9.44 -13.94 19.77
N LEU A 113 -9.01 -12.96 18.98
CA LEU A 113 -9.83 -12.35 17.93
C LEU A 113 -10.29 -13.38 16.89
N GLN A 114 -9.47 -14.39 16.57
CA GLN A 114 -9.87 -15.51 15.71
C GLN A 114 -10.99 -16.34 16.31
N ARG A 115 -10.99 -16.59 17.64
CA ARG A 115 -12.08 -17.27 18.32
C ARG A 115 -13.37 -16.45 18.35
N LEU A 116 -13.24 -15.13 18.28
CA LEU A 116 -14.37 -14.20 18.14
C LEU A 116 -14.87 -14.08 16.70
N GLY A 117 -14.27 -14.83 15.76
CA GLY A 117 -14.69 -14.83 14.36
C GLY A 117 -14.12 -13.69 13.54
N ILE A 118 -13.05 -13.06 14.00
CA ILE A 118 -12.31 -12.06 13.23
C ILE A 118 -11.14 -12.77 12.54
N ASP A 119 -11.23 -12.94 11.23
CA ASP A 119 -10.21 -13.65 10.46
C ASP A 119 -8.98 -12.78 10.22
N LEU A 120 -9.19 -11.48 10.01
CA LEU A 120 -8.12 -10.52 9.86
C LEU A 120 -8.41 -9.24 10.65
N VAL A 121 -7.41 -8.82 11.40
CA VAL A 121 -7.35 -7.50 12.03
C VAL A 121 -6.53 -6.57 11.15
N VAL A 122 -7.06 -5.40 10.84
CA VAL A 122 -6.37 -4.35 10.10
C VAL A 122 -6.22 -3.12 10.98
N ASN A 123 -4.97 -2.69 11.16
CA ASN A 123 -4.64 -1.48 11.92
C ASN A 123 -3.89 -0.52 10.99
N PRO A 124 -4.50 0.60 10.56
CA PRO A 124 -3.89 1.53 9.61
C PRO A 124 -2.63 2.18 10.16
N GLU A 125 -2.57 2.46 11.46
CA GLU A 125 -1.39 3.05 12.08
C GLU A 125 -0.20 2.08 12.08
N SER A 126 -0.45 0.81 12.38
CA SER A 126 0.59 -0.24 12.32
C SER A 126 1.05 -0.50 10.89
N LEU A 127 0.14 -0.50 9.93
CA LEU A 127 0.49 -0.64 8.51
C LEU A 127 1.37 0.53 8.05
N ALA A 128 1.03 1.76 8.44
CA ALA A 128 1.82 2.94 8.10
C ALA A 128 3.22 2.89 8.74
N ALA A 129 3.33 2.53 10.02
CA ALA A 129 4.61 2.40 10.69
C ALA A 129 5.50 1.31 10.03
N GLN A 130 4.90 0.18 9.64
CA GLN A 130 5.60 -0.89 8.91
C GLN A 130 6.05 -0.43 7.52
N GLU A 131 5.23 0.33 6.81
CA GLU A 131 5.57 0.87 5.50
C GLU A 131 6.73 1.85 5.59
N ILE A 132 6.67 2.80 6.53
CA ILE A 132 7.75 3.76 6.78
C ILE A 132 9.04 3.02 7.16
N MET A 133 8.97 2.00 8.03
CA MET A 133 10.12 1.18 8.39
C MET A 133 10.72 0.45 7.17
N ARG A 134 9.87 0.01 6.24
CA ARG A 134 10.28 -0.63 4.99
C ARG A 134 11.01 0.36 4.08
N LEU A 135 10.47 1.57 3.90
CA LEU A 135 11.09 2.66 3.14
C LEU A 135 12.45 3.07 3.74
N LEU A 136 12.52 3.30 5.05
CA LEU A 136 13.78 3.61 5.75
C LEU A 136 14.83 2.48 5.62
N SER A 137 14.38 1.25 5.38
CA SER A 137 15.26 0.11 5.15
C SER A 137 15.94 0.11 3.79
N VAL A 138 15.39 0.89 2.85
CA VAL A 138 15.81 1.00 1.45
C VAL A 138 15.88 2.47 1.07
N PRO A 139 16.97 3.17 1.44
CA PRO A 139 17.13 4.58 1.15
C PRO A 139 16.93 4.90 -0.33
N GLY A 140 16.23 5.99 -0.62
CA GLY A 140 15.86 6.41 -1.97
C GLY A 140 14.62 5.71 -2.54
N ALA A 141 14.07 4.69 -1.86
CA ALA A 141 12.84 4.07 -2.31
C ALA A 141 11.62 4.96 -2.06
N THR A 142 10.78 5.08 -3.07
CA THR A 142 9.44 5.68 -2.94
C THR A 142 8.38 4.63 -2.63
N ASP A 143 8.60 3.41 -3.10
CA ASP A 143 7.79 2.22 -2.85
C ASP A 143 8.68 0.98 -2.86
N ILE A 144 8.33 -0.01 -2.05
CA ILE A 144 8.98 -1.32 -2.11
C ILE A 144 8.02 -2.42 -1.68
N ASP A 145 7.88 -3.43 -2.51
CA ASP A 145 7.12 -4.62 -2.21
C ASP A 145 7.85 -5.89 -2.62
N TYR A 146 7.52 -6.99 -1.93
CA TYR A 146 8.14 -8.29 -2.17
C TYR A 146 7.08 -9.32 -2.59
N PHE A 147 7.43 -10.10 -3.60
CA PHE A 147 6.61 -11.15 -4.21
C PHE A 147 7.34 -12.48 -4.23
N ALA A 148 6.62 -13.56 -4.55
CA ALA A 148 7.19 -14.89 -4.64
C ALA A 148 7.97 -15.30 -3.39
N ASP A 149 7.35 -15.15 -2.21
CA ASP A 149 7.94 -15.45 -0.90
C ASP A 149 9.25 -14.68 -0.64
N GLY A 150 9.33 -13.43 -1.12
CA GLY A 150 10.47 -12.54 -0.96
C GLY A 150 11.60 -12.72 -1.97
N GLN A 151 11.41 -13.52 -3.03
CA GLN A 151 12.43 -13.76 -4.06
C GLN A 151 12.48 -12.66 -5.13
N VAL A 152 11.34 -11.98 -5.36
CA VAL A 152 11.20 -10.89 -6.32
C VAL A 152 10.85 -9.62 -5.55
N PHE A 153 11.48 -8.52 -5.88
CA PHE A 153 11.06 -7.20 -5.41
C PHE A 153 10.48 -6.35 -6.55
N VAL A 154 9.63 -5.43 -6.17
CA VAL A 154 9.22 -4.28 -6.98
C VAL A 154 9.63 -3.03 -6.22
N LEU A 155 10.44 -2.21 -6.84
CA LEU A 155 11.03 -1.02 -6.25
C LEU A 155 10.62 0.20 -7.06
N GLY A 156 9.91 1.14 -6.43
CA GLY A 156 9.78 2.51 -6.90
C GLY A 156 10.99 3.30 -6.38
N ILE A 157 11.72 3.95 -7.25
CA ILE A 157 12.90 4.72 -6.89
C ILE A 157 13.05 5.94 -7.80
N ARG A 158 13.48 7.06 -7.23
CA ARG A 158 13.81 8.27 -7.98
C ARG A 158 15.17 8.11 -8.66
N VAL A 159 15.23 8.50 -9.93
CA VAL A 159 16.46 8.42 -10.73
C VAL A 159 17.39 9.57 -10.38
N ASP A 160 18.57 9.23 -9.92
CA ASP A 160 19.63 10.18 -9.62
C ASP A 160 20.16 10.86 -10.89
N ALA A 161 20.59 12.12 -10.78
CA ALA A 161 21.22 12.84 -11.89
C ALA A 161 22.50 12.15 -12.42
N ASP A 162 23.23 11.47 -11.53
CA ASP A 162 24.45 10.72 -11.85
C ASP A 162 24.18 9.28 -12.33
N SER A 163 22.90 8.90 -12.44
CA SER A 163 22.52 7.55 -12.92
C SER A 163 22.95 7.32 -14.37
N PRO A 164 23.53 6.14 -14.68
CA PRO A 164 23.96 5.81 -16.04
C PRO A 164 22.85 5.77 -17.10
N ILE A 165 21.57 5.72 -16.66
CA ILE A 165 20.41 5.66 -17.57
C ILE A 165 19.91 7.04 -17.99
N VAL A 166 20.32 8.11 -17.30
CA VAL A 166 19.84 9.47 -17.58
C VAL A 166 20.25 9.93 -18.99
N GLY A 167 19.28 10.47 -19.72
CA GLY A 167 19.45 11.00 -21.08
C GLY A 167 19.64 9.94 -22.16
N ARG A 168 19.45 8.65 -21.85
CA ARG A 168 19.62 7.54 -22.80
C ARG A 168 18.29 6.81 -23.07
N GLN A 169 18.16 6.28 -24.26
CA GLN A 169 17.07 5.35 -24.56
C GLN A 169 17.29 4.03 -23.83
N LEU A 170 16.23 3.45 -23.25
CA LEU A 170 16.33 2.20 -22.49
C LEU A 170 16.95 1.05 -23.29
N ALA A 171 16.66 0.95 -24.59
CA ALA A 171 17.28 -0.07 -25.47
C ALA A 171 18.81 0.04 -25.57
N GLN A 172 19.40 1.18 -25.21
CA GLN A 172 20.84 1.44 -25.24
C GLN A 172 21.49 1.32 -23.85
N CYS A 173 20.67 1.11 -22.80
CA CYS A 173 21.15 0.99 -21.44
C CYS A 173 21.46 -0.49 -21.13
N SER A 174 22.64 -0.74 -20.54
CA SER A 174 22.97 -2.05 -19.99
C SER A 174 22.45 -2.10 -18.56
N LEU A 175 21.15 -2.34 -18.41
CA LEU A 175 20.54 -2.53 -17.09
C LEU A 175 21.12 -3.78 -16.41
N PRO A 176 21.32 -3.78 -15.09
CA PRO A 176 21.51 -5.04 -14.34
C PRO A 176 20.29 -5.95 -14.56
N ASP A 177 20.35 -7.18 -14.11
CA ASP A 177 19.28 -8.18 -14.37
C ASP A 177 17.95 -7.79 -13.71
N CYS A 178 17.31 -6.80 -14.30
CA CYS A 178 16.05 -6.20 -13.87
C CYS A 178 15.22 -5.70 -15.07
N LEU A 179 13.95 -5.44 -14.84
CA LEU A 179 13.05 -4.86 -15.81
C LEU A 179 12.45 -3.56 -15.27
N LEU A 180 12.58 -2.47 -16.02
CA LEU A 180 11.87 -1.23 -15.78
C LEU A 180 10.42 -1.42 -16.25
N VAL A 181 9.48 -1.47 -15.31
CA VAL A 181 8.08 -1.83 -15.60
C VAL A 181 7.17 -0.61 -15.72
N ALA A 182 7.57 0.52 -15.12
CA ALA A 182 6.88 1.80 -15.28
C ALA A 182 7.83 2.96 -15.05
N LEU A 183 7.47 4.10 -15.60
CA LEU A 183 8.10 5.41 -15.41
C LEU A 183 7.03 6.43 -15.09
N GLU A 184 7.24 7.21 -14.05
CA GLU A 184 6.36 8.30 -13.65
C GLU A 184 7.14 9.62 -13.74
N ARG A 185 6.61 10.55 -14.53
CA ARG A 185 7.15 11.89 -14.74
C ARG A 185 6.05 12.92 -14.45
N GLY A 186 6.19 13.64 -13.36
CA GLY A 186 5.12 14.49 -12.84
C GLY A 186 3.91 13.63 -12.43
N ASP A 187 2.76 13.90 -13.05
CA ASP A 187 1.50 13.16 -12.79
C ASP A 187 1.20 12.07 -13.86
N GLU A 188 2.14 11.85 -14.80
CA GLU A 188 1.96 10.88 -15.88
C GLU A 188 2.71 9.58 -15.61
N LEU A 189 1.99 8.46 -15.62
CA LEU A 189 2.54 7.11 -15.54
C LEU A 189 2.54 6.47 -16.92
N GLU A 190 3.71 6.01 -17.39
CA GLU A 190 3.84 5.28 -18.64
C GLU A 190 4.48 3.88 -18.44
N ILE A 191 4.12 2.93 -19.29
CA ILE A 191 4.86 1.67 -19.44
C ILE A 191 5.99 1.91 -20.45
N PRO A 192 7.26 1.89 -20.01
CA PRO A 192 8.37 2.29 -20.85
C PRO A 192 8.62 1.29 -21.98
N ARG A 193 9.20 1.79 -23.08
CA ARG A 193 9.61 1.01 -24.24
C ARG A 193 11.10 1.22 -24.49
N GLY A 194 11.63 0.49 -25.47
CA GLY A 194 13.05 0.61 -25.79
C GLY A 194 13.50 2.01 -26.23
N ASP A 195 12.60 2.83 -26.78
CA ASP A 195 12.83 4.21 -27.19
C ASP A 195 12.54 5.25 -26.10
N THR A 196 11.97 4.84 -24.96
CA THR A 196 11.76 5.74 -23.81
C THR A 196 13.10 6.24 -23.28
N VAL A 197 13.20 7.57 -23.08
CA VAL A 197 14.36 8.23 -22.49
C VAL A 197 14.06 8.54 -21.03
N VAL A 198 14.92 8.07 -20.14
CA VAL A 198 14.83 8.35 -18.69
C VAL A 198 15.54 9.68 -18.39
N GLU A 199 14.91 10.53 -17.61
CA GLU A 199 15.47 11.80 -17.14
C GLU A 199 15.81 11.74 -15.65
N ALA A 200 16.66 12.67 -15.20
CA ALA A 200 16.88 12.83 -13.76
C ALA A 200 15.56 13.22 -13.07
N GLU A 201 15.38 12.78 -11.84
CA GLU A 201 14.17 12.98 -11.02
C GLU A 201 12.93 12.20 -11.48
N ASP A 202 13.00 11.46 -12.61
CA ASP A 202 11.94 10.49 -12.93
C ASP A 202 11.82 9.46 -11.80
N ARG A 203 10.61 9.06 -11.51
CA ARG A 203 10.35 7.92 -10.63
C ARG A 203 10.17 6.67 -11.47
N VAL A 204 11.05 5.71 -11.31
CA VAL A 204 11.00 4.45 -12.05
C VAL A 204 10.60 3.29 -11.16
N PHE A 205 9.79 2.38 -11.71
CA PHE A 205 9.43 1.13 -11.05
C PHE A 205 10.18 -0.03 -11.68
N VAL A 206 10.91 -0.76 -10.85
CA VAL A 206 11.83 -1.80 -11.29
C VAL A 206 11.46 -3.13 -10.63
N VAL A 207 11.40 -4.19 -11.43
CA VAL A 207 11.25 -5.57 -10.96
C VAL A 207 12.58 -6.28 -11.09
N GLY A 208 13.01 -6.95 -10.02
CA GLY A 208 14.27 -7.68 -10.00
C GLY A 208 14.29 -8.79 -8.95
N ARG A 209 15.36 -9.59 -8.97
CA ARG A 209 15.60 -10.60 -7.93
C ARG A 209 16.11 -9.91 -6.66
N THR A 210 15.62 -10.35 -5.51
CA THR A 210 16.04 -9.79 -4.21
C THR A 210 17.56 -9.93 -3.98
N THR A 211 18.20 -10.93 -4.56
CA THR A 211 19.67 -11.07 -4.52
C THR A 211 20.41 -9.94 -5.21
N ASP A 212 19.82 -9.32 -6.22
CA ASP A 212 20.45 -8.31 -7.08
C ASP A 212 20.06 -6.88 -6.66
N PHE A 213 19.24 -6.77 -5.59
CA PHE A 213 18.65 -5.53 -5.10
C PHE A 213 19.65 -4.39 -4.93
N GLY A 214 20.76 -4.63 -4.21
CA GLY A 214 21.77 -3.61 -3.94
C GLY A 214 22.41 -3.07 -5.23
N GLN A 215 22.73 -3.97 -6.18
CA GLN A 215 23.33 -3.60 -7.47
C GLN A 215 22.34 -2.76 -8.31
N ILE A 216 21.06 -3.11 -8.30
CA ILE A 216 20.03 -2.41 -9.07
C ILE A 216 19.79 -1.02 -8.47
N ARG A 217 19.67 -0.91 -7.16
CA ARG A 217 19.51 0.38 -6.46
C ARG A 217 20.70 1.29 -6.74
N ASP A 218 21.92 0.82 -6.51
CA ASP A 218 23.15 1.60 -6.67
C ASP A 218 23.39 2.02 -8.12
N PHE A 219 22.83 1.27 -9.09
CA PHE A 219 22.86 1.64 -10.49
C PHE A 219 21.90 2.78 -10.84
N ILE A 220 20.70 2.80 -10.23
CA ILE A 220 19.66 3.80 -10.52
C ILE A 220 19.88 5.07 -9.68
N ALA A 221 20.25 4.91 -8.41
CA ALA A 221 20.44 5.99 -7.45
C ALA A 221 21.80 5.87 -6.73
N PRO A 222 22.92 6.13 -7.43
CA PRO A 222 24.27 5.94 -6.89
C PRO A 222 24.63 6.88 -5.75
N SER A 223 23.99 8.04 -5.62
CA SER A 223 24.30 9.05 -4.60
C SER A 223 23.64 8.74 -3.25
N VAL A 224 22.69 7.79 -3.21
CA VAL A 224 21.92 7.49 -1.99
C VAL A 224 22.77 6.84 -0.92
N GLN A 225 22.78 7.43 0.28
CA GLN A 225 23.55 6.97 1.44
C GLN A 225 22.72 6.15 2.43
N PRO A 226 23.36 5.26 3.21
CA PRO A 226 22.66 4.52 4.28
C PRO A 226 22.15 5.47 5.37
N ILE A 227 20.90 5.25 5.82
CA ILE A 227 20.28 6.00 6.91
C ILE A 227 20.79 5.47 8.26
N LYS A 228 21.29 6.37 9.11
CA LYS A 228 21.77 6.08 10.48
C LYS A 228 21.07 6.95 11.52
N THR A 229 20.77 8.20 11.17
CA THR A 229 20.17 9.20 12.04
C THR A 229 18.79 9.57 11.52
N ILE A 230 17.77 9.48 12.37
CA ILE A 230 16.37 9.66 11.96
C ILE A 230 15.69 10.63 12.92
N GLY A 231 15.03 11.65 12.36
CA GLY A 231 14.08 12.48 13.09
C GLY A 231 12.65 12.04 12.81
N ILE A 232 11.81 12.02 13.83
CA ILE A 232 10.38 11.71 13.73
C ILE A 232 9.60 12.94 14.25
N VAL A 233 8.62 13.43 13.49
CA VAL A 233 7.69 14.48 13.94
C VAL A 233 6.34 13.88 14.27
N GLY A 234 5.89 14.09 15.51
CA GLY A 234 4.61 13.64 16.03
C GLY A 234 4.71 12.39 16.90
N GLY A 235 4.36 12.53 18.18
CA GLY A 235 4.17 11.43 19.12
C GLY A 235 2.84 10.70 18.95
N SER A 236 2.29 10.72 17.74
CA SER A 236 1.11 9.98 17.31
C SER A 236 1.31 8.48 17.46
N ARG A 237 0.24 7.68 17.33
CA ARG A 237 0.34 6.21 17.35
C ARG A 237 1.29 5.67 16.29
N ILE A 238 1.37 6.32 15.12
CA ILE A 238 2.32 5.93 14.06
C ILE A 238 3.75 6.23 14.51
N GLY A 239 4.01 7.44 15.02
CA GLY A 239 5.34 7.84 15.49
C GLY A 239 5.83 6.97 16.64
N GLU A 240 4.98 6.67 17.61
CA GLU A 240 5.29 5.78 18.74
C GLU A 240 5.62 4.35 18.27
N GLN A 241 4.80 3.77 17.39
CA GLN A 241 5.06 2.42 16.85
C GLN A 241 6.33 2.38 16.00
N LEU A 242 6.55 3.39 15.15
CA LEU A 242 7.77 3.50 14.35
C LEU A 242 9.01 3.60 15.26
N ALA A 243 8.97 4.44 16.29
CA ALA A 243 10.05 4.57 17.27
C ALA A 243 10.36 3.23 17.95
N HIS A 244 9.33 2.51 18.41
CA HIS A 244 9.49 1.16 18.96
C HIS A 244 10.18 0.18 17.97
N MET A 245 9.76 0.19 16.71
CA MET A 245 10.34 -0.69 15.69
C MET A 245 11.80 -0.34 15.40
N LEU A 246 12.16 0.94 15.34
CA LEU A 246 13.52 1.41 15.08
C LEU A 246 14.47 1.08 16.26
N ILE A 247 14.01 1.25 17.50
CA ILE A 247 14.80 0.92 18.71
C ILE A 247 15.00 -0.59 18.84
N SER A 248 13.94 -1.38 18.57
CA SER A 248 13.99 -2.84 18.67
C SER A 248 14.77 -3.49 17.52
N GLY A 249 15.01 -2.75 16.46
CA GLY A 249 15.69 -3.22 15.26
C GLY A 249 17.20 -3.43 15.48
N LYS A 250 17.78 -4.39 14.76
CA LYS A 250 19.22 -4.73 14.86
C LYS A 250 20.17 -3.70 14.22
N ARG A 251 19.63 -2.67 13.53
CA ARG A 251 20.43 -1.72 12.72
C ARG A 251 21.08 -0.60 13.52
N GLY A 252 20.66 -0.34 14.77
CA GLY A 252 21.28 0.64 15.66
C GLY A 252 21.13 2.10 15.20
N HIS A 253 19.96 2.47 14.72
CA HIS A 253 19.66 3.86 14.35
C HIS A 253 19.69 4.77 15.58
N SER A 254 20.20 6.00 15.40
CA SER A 254 20.01 7.09 16.34
C SER A 254 18.72 7.80 15.98
N VAL A 255 17.76 7.86 16.91
CA VAL A 255 16.41 8.37 16.65
C VAL A 255 16.08 9.52 17.60
N ALA A 256 15.59 10.63 17.07
CA ALA A 256 15.01 11.74 17.80
C ALA A 256 13.53 11.89 17.42
N LEU A 257 12.67 12.18 18.41
CA LEU A 257 11.25 12.39 18.19
C LEU A 257 10.84 13.78 18.70
N PHE A 258 10.25 14.58 17.82
CA PHE A 258 9.73 15.90 18.09
C PHE A 258 8.23 15.80 18.43
N GLU A 259 7.84 16.33 19.58
CA GLU A 259 6.45 16.36 20.04
C GLU A 259 6.14 17.71 20.69
N GLU A 260 5.11 18.38 20.20
CA GLU A 260 4.72 19.71 20.68
C GLU A 260 4.01 19.65 22.05
N ASP A 261 3.15 18.62 22.25
CA ASP A 261 2.43 18.45 23.51
C ASP A 261 3.36 17.93 24.62
N PRO A 262 3.62 18.74 25.69
CA PRO A 262 4.52 18.34 26.75
C PRO A 262 4.03 17.11 27.52
N VAL A 263 2.72 16.84 27.57
CA VAL A 263 2.16 15.67 28.27
C VAL A 263 2.50 14.38 27.51
N ILE A 264 2.36 14.43 26.17
CA ILE A 264 2.73 13.31 25.29
C ILE A 264 4.24 13.11 25.30
N ALA A 265 5.03 14.19 25.16
CA ALA A 265 6.49 14.14 25.21
C ALA A 265 7.02 13.51 26.52
N ASP A 266 6.48 13.95 27.68
CA ASP A 266 6.82 13.41 29.00
C ASP A 266 6.43 11.92 29.15
N ARG A 267 5.32 11.49 28.57
CA ARG A 267 4.90 10.08 28.54
C ARG A 267 5.88 9.26 27.72
N LEU A 268 6.17 9.69 26.48
CA LEU A 268 7.07 8.98 25.58
C LEU A 268 8.50 8.90 26.14
N ALA A 269 9.01 9.95 26.77
CA ALA A 269 10.33 9.95 27.41
C ALA A 269 10.44 8.89 28.54
N ARG A 270 9.34 8.61 29.23
CA ARG A 270 9.30 7.55 30.26
C ARG A 270 9.17 6.15 29.67
N GLU A 271 8.38 6.00 28.62
CA GLU A 271 8.12 4.70 27.97
C GLU A 271 9.26 4.26 27.06
N LEU A 272 9.99 5.22 26.47
CA LEU A 272 11.07 5.01 25.49
C LEU A 272 12.38 5.70 25.91
N PRO A 273 12.99 5.28 27.04
CA PRO A 273 14.17 5.97 27.60
C PRO A 273 15.41 5.91 26.70
N GLN A 274 15.41 5.09 25.64
CA GLN A 274 16.50 5.02 24.64
C GLN A 274 16.33 6.05 23.52
N LEU A 275 15.18 6.74 23.45
CA LEU A 275 14.85 7.71 22.43
C LEU A 275 15.15 9.13 22.91
N LEU A 276 15.70 9.96 22.05
CA LEU A 276 15.78 11.39 22.31
C LEU A 276 14.40 12.01 22.03
N ILE A 277 13.70 12.42 23.08
CA ILE A 277 12.43 13.14 22.94
C ILE A 277 12.72 14.65 23.02
N ILE A 278 12.28 15.38 22.01
CA ILE A 278 12.38 16.83 21.89
C ILE A 278 10.99 17.42 22.05
N ASN A 279 10.74 18.10 23.17
CA ASN A 279 9.48 18.82 23.34
C ASN A 279 9.57 20.16 22.60
N GLY A 280 9.05 20.20 21.38
CA GLY A 280 9.13 21.35 20.50
C GLY A 280 8.27 21.23 19.25
N ASP A 281 7.89 22.38 18.73
CA ASP A 281 7.10 22.52 17.52
C ASP A 281 8.01 22.42 16.27
N ALA A 282 7.93 21.31 15.55
CA ALA A 282 8.71 21.03 14.35
C ALA A 282 8.27 21.86 13.12
N THR A 283 7.27 22.72 13.24
CA THR A 283 6.93 23.73 12.21
C THR A 283 7.72 25.04 12.38
N LYS A 284 8.55 25.13 13.43
CA LYS A 284 9.43 26.29 13.69
C LYS A 284 10.85 25.98 13.26
N ILE A 285 11.34 26.73 12.28
CA ILE A 285 12.67 26.53 11.69
C ILE A 285 13.79 26.67 12.73
N ASP A 286 13.62 27.56 13.72
CA ASP A 286 14.63 27.77 14.77
C ASP A 286 14.74 26.53 15.67
N VAL A 287 13.61 25.90 16.04
CA VAL A 287 13.61 24.63 16.78
C VAL A 287 14.35 23.56 15.99
N MET A 288 14.04 23.41 14.70
CA MET A 288 14.70 22.41 13.87
C MET A 288 16.22 22.64 13.74
N ARG A 289 16.65 23.91 13.66
CA ARG A 289 18.08 24.26 13.59
C ARG A 289 18.81 24.00 14.91
N ASP A 290 18.21 24.42 16.02
CA ASP A 290 18.80 24.27 17.36
C ASP A 290 18.97 22.79 17.72
N GLU A 291 18.03 21.94 17.28
CA GLU A 291 18.05 20.49 17.49
C GLU A 291 18.82 19.71 16.41
N GLY A 292 19.47 20.41 15.48
CA GLY A 292 20.41 19.84 14.54
C GLY A 292 19.79 18.98 13.42
N VAL A 293 18.55 19.27 13.00
CA VAL A 293 17.85 18.52 11.94
C VAL A 293 18.65 18.44 10.64
N ALA A 294 19.45 19.48 10.32
CA ALA A 294 20.31 19.50 9.13
C ALA A 294 21.38 18.38 9.09
N ALA A 295 21.68 17.74 10.22
CA ALA A 295 22.64 16.65 10.30
C ALA A 295 21.99 15.25 10.28
N LEU A 296 20.66 15.16 10.14
CA LEU A 296 19.94 13.91 10.05
C LEU A 296 19.98 13.34 8.63
N ASP A 297 20.11 12.01 8.52
CA ASP A 297 20.04 11.31 7.24
C ASP A 297 18.61 11.23 6.73
N ALA A 298 17.63 11.02 7.63
CA ALA A 298 16.22 10.94 7.28
C ALA A 298 15.32 11.70 8.28
N PHE A 299 14.19 12.19 7.77
CA PHE A 299 13.17 12.87 8.55
C PHE A 299 11.79 12.32 8.22
N VAL A 300 11.03 11.92 9.22
CA VAL A 300 9.73 11.26 9.06
C VAL A 300 8.67 12.10 9.73
N THR A 301 7.67 12.56 8.97
CA THR A 301 6.58 13.38 9.49
C THR A 301 5.31 12.55 9.58
N VAL A 302 4.85 12.31 10.82
CA VAL A 302 3.71 11.42 11.14
C VAL A 302 2.77 12.02 12.18
N ASP A 303 2.73 13.34 12.26
CA ASP A 303 1.75 14.04 13.07
C ASP A 303 0.31 13.72 12.62
N VAL A 304 -0.65 13.91 13.51
CA VAL A 304 -2.08 13.72 13.22
C VAL A 304 -2.51 14.68 12.10
N GLU A 305 -2.04 15.90 12.14
CA GLU A 305 -2.42 17.01 11.27
C GLU A 305 -1.57 17.05 9.99
N ASP A 306 -2.18 16.88 8.83
CA ASP A 306 -1.47 16.88 7.55
C ASP A 306 -0.71 18.20 7.27
N HIS A 307 -1.21 19.34 7.74
CA HIS A 307 -0.53 20.63 7.54
C HIS A 307 0.78 20.72 8.34
N VAL A 308 0.86 20.12 9.54
CA VAL A 308 2.10 20.02 10.32
C VAL A 308 3.11 19.16 9.55
N ASN A 309 2.67 18.02 9.01
CA ASN A 309 3.52 17.14 8.22
C ASN A 309 4.08 17.84 6.98
N LEU A 310 3.24 18.59 6.24
CA LEU A 310 3.68 19.33 5.05
C LEU A 310 4.70 20.43 5.39
N LEU A 311 4.45 21.22 6.44
CA LEU A 311 5.37 22.29 6.85
C LEU A 311 6.70 21.71 7.35
N ALA A 312 6.68 20.68 8.19
CA ALA A 312 7.88 20.03 8.68
C ALA A 312 8.69 19.40 7.53
N THR A 313 8.02 18.84 6.51
CA THR A 313 8.64 18.34 5.29
C THR A 313 9.38 19.44 4.54
N MET A 314 8.72 20.57 4.26
CA MET A 314 9.34 21.70 3.58
C MET A 314 10.57 22.21 4.32
N LEU A 315 10.45 22.40 5.63
CA LEU A 315 11.54 22.92 6.46
C LEU A 315 12.72 21.94 6.55
N SER A 316 12.48 20.64 6.65
CA SER A 316 13.54 19.63 6.68
C SER A 316 14.32 19.59 5.36
N LYS A 317 13.64 19.73 4.23
CA LYS A 317 14.30 19.85 2.91
C LYS A 317 15.09 21.13 2.75
N GLU A 318 14.55 22.26 3.22
CA GLU A 318 15.29 23.54 3.26
C GLU A 318 16.55 23.46 4.12
N LEU A 319 16.54 22.64 5.17
CA LEU A 319 17.71 22.36 6.02
C LEU A 319 18.68 21.34 5.40
N GLY A 320 18.35 20.73 4.26
CA GLY A 320 19.21 19.82 3.51
C GLY A 320 19.11 18.34 3.90
N VAL A 321 18.05 17.93 4.60
CA VAL A 321 17.82 16.49 4.90
C VAL A 321 17.65 15.71 3.60
N SER A 322 18.41 14.61 3.47
CA SER A 322 18.47 13.83 2.24
C SER A 322 17.19 13.05 1.97
N GLU A 323 16.63 12.40 2.97
CA GLU A 323 15.46 11.52 2.86
C GLU A 323 14.31 12.04 3.74
N VAL A 324 13.17 12.35 3.14
CA VAL A 324 11.98 12.80 3.88
C VAL A 324 10.77 11.95 3.53
N ILE A 325 10.23 11.26 4.54
CA ILE A 325 9.03 10.42 4.40
C ILE A 325 7.89 11.12 5.11
N THR A 326 6.78 11.36 4.40
CA THR A 326 5.67 12.16 4.89
C THR A 326 4.37 11.36 4.92
N LYS A 327 3.73 11.27 6.09
CA LYS A 327 2.39 10.71 6.21
C LYS A 327 1.35 11.76 5.80
N ILE A 328 0.42 11.36 4.95
CA ILE A 328 -0.73 12.16 4.54
C ILE A 328 -2.01 11.35 4.74
N SER A 329 -3.02 11.97 5.35
CA SER A 329 -4.33 11.34 5.54
C SER A 329 -5.22 11.52 4.30
N ARG A 330 -5.17 12.71 3.68
CA ARG A 330 -5.95 13.07 2.51
C ARG A 330 -5.15 12.83 1.24
N GLU A 331 -5.63 11.92 0.40
CA GLU A 331 -4.96 11.53 -0.84
C GLU A 331 -4.73 12.71 -1.81
N ASP A 332 -5.67 13.67 -1.85
CA ASP A 332 -5.56 14.90 -2.64
C ASP A 332 -4.38 15.81 -2.22
N TYR A 333 -3.81 15.59 -1.02
CA TYR A 333 -2.62 16.29 -0.55
C TYR A 333 -1.30 15.59 -0.90
N ALA A 334 -1.32 14.35 -1.39
CA ALA A 334 -0.10 13.63 -1.76
C ALA A 334 0.74 14.36 -2.82
N PRO A 335 0.18 14.94 -3.91
CA PRO A 335 0.96 15.74 -4.84
C PRO A 335 1.55 17.02 -4.22
N LEU A 336 0.91 17.56 -3.17
CA LEU A 336 1.46 18.71 -2.42
C LEU A 336 2.64 18.28 -1.58
N ALA A 337 2.58 17.11 -0.92
CA ALA A 337 3.69 16.59 -0.13
C ALA A 337 4.94 16.33 -1.01
N VAL A 338 4.76 15.76 -2.19
CA VAL A 338 5.86 15.58 -3.16
C VAL A 338 6.45 16.94 -3.57
N ARG A 339 5.61 17.93 -3.89
CA ARG A 339 6.10 19.30 -4.21
C ARG A 339 6.73 20.02 -3.03
N ALA A 340 6.33 19.68 -1.80
CA ALA A 340 6.96 20.16 -0.58
C ALA A 340 8.35 19.52 -0.33
N GLY A 341 8.71 18.50 -1.11
CA GLY A 341 10.00 17.81 -1.06
C GLY A 341 9.97 16.44 -0.40
N ALA A 342 8.79 15.86 -0.14
CA ALA A 342 8.73 14.48 0.32
C ALA A 342 9.31 13.53 -0.74
N ASP A 343 10.26 12.68 -0.34
CA ASP A 343 10.81 11.62 -1.20
C ASP A 343 9.85 10.44 -1.28
N ALA A 344 9.17 10.13 -0.18
CA ALA A 344 8.09 9.16 -0.15
C ALA A 344 6.88 9.70 0.65
N VAL A 345 5.67 9.34 0.21
CA VAL A 345 4.41 9.69 0.87
C VAL A 345 3.72 8.41 1.34
N VAL A 346 3.28 8.37 2.59
CA VAL A 346 2.56 7.23 3.15
C VAL A 346 1.13 7.63 3.46
N ILE A 347 0.18 6.90 2.88
CA ILE A 347 -1.25 7.12 3.06
C ILE A 347 -1.85 5.89 3.76
N PRO A 348 -2.06 5.95 5.10
CA PRO A 348 -2.49 4.78 5.88
C PRO A 348 -3.77 4.12 5.37
N ARG A 349 -4.69 4.94 4.86
CA ARG A 349 -5.95 4.48 4.25
C ARG A 349 -5.71 3.55 3.06
N LEU A 350 -4.82 3.92 2.14
CA LEU A 350 -4.54 3.10 0.94
C LEU A 350 -3.88 1.76 1.30
N LEU A 351 -3.03 1.72 2.32
CA LEU A 351 -2.44 0.49 2.82
C LEU A 351 -3.50 -0.48 3.34
N MET A 352 -4.50 0.06 4.04
CA MET A 352 -5.61 -0.75 4.54
C MET A 352 -6.50 -1.27 3.40
N VAL A 353 -6.84 -0.41 2.45
CA VAL A 353 -7.60 -0.77 1.24
C VAL A 353 -6.87 -1.88 0.46
N GLY A 354 -5.58 -1.72 0.20
CA GLY A 354 -4.75 -2.74 -0.46
C GLY A 354 -4.78 -4.08 0.27
N THR A 355 -4.77 -4.06 1.61
CA THR A 355 -4.86 -5.28 2.42
C THR A 355 -6.21 -5.99 2.24
N VAL A 356 -7.33 -5.24 2.22
CA VAL A 356 -8.67 -5.82 2.03
C VAL A 356 -8.84 -6.35 0.60
N LEU A 357 -8.42 -5.59 -0.42
CA LEU A 357 -8.51 -6.01 -1.83
C LEU A 357 -7.74 -7.31 -2.09
N ARG A 358 -6.54 -7.45 -1.49
CA ARG A 358 -5.76 -8.69 -1.56
C ARG A 358 -6.57 -9.90 -1.12
N LEU A 359 -7.36 -9.76 -0.06
CA LEU A 359 -8.18 -10.86 0.46
C LEU A 359 -9.37 -11.19 -0.44
N VAL A 360 -10.03 -10.19 -1.00
CA VAL A 360 -11.14 -10.39 -1.93
C VAL A 360 -10.68 -11.15 -3.17
N ARG A 361 -9.50 -10.85 -3.67
CA ARG A 361 -8.92 -11.39 -4.90
C ARG A 361 -8.13 -12.71 -4.70
N GLN A 362 -8.05 -13.25 -3.49
CA GLN A 362 -7.24 -14.45 -3.15
C GLN A 362 -7.50 -15.70 -4.01
N SER A 363 -8.65 -15.80 -4.69
CA SER A 363 -8.94 -16.95 -5.57
C SER A 363 -8.11 -16.96 -6.86
N GLU A 364 -7.57 -15.81 -7.28
CA GLU A 364 -6.89 -15.63 -8.57
C GLU A 364 -5.51 -14.99 -8.41
N ILE A 365 -5.33 -14.13 -7.39
CA ILE A 365 -4.12 -13.36 -7.13
C ILE A 365 -3.47 -13.87 -5.84
N ILE A 366 -2.22 -14.32 -5.92
CA ILE A 366 -1.45 -14.79 -4.76
C ILE A 366 -1.05 -13.62 -3.86
N SER A 367 -0.59 -12.53 -4.46
CA SER A 367 -0.14 -11.32 -3.77
C SER A 367 -0.36 -10.08 -4.64
N MET A 368 -0.57 -8.93 -4.02
CA MET A 368 -0.67 -7.65 -4.72
C MET A 368 -0.10 -6.50 -3.91
N ALA A 369 0.40 -5.49 -4.59
CA ALA A 369 0.76 -4.20 -4.05
C ALA A 369 0.00 -3.10 -4.81
N LEU A 370 -0.51 -2.13 -4.07
CA LEU A 370 -1.17 -0.94 -4.60
C LEU A 370 -0.23 0.25 -4.42
N LEU A 371 0.17 0.84 -5.54
CA LEU A 371 1.04 2.01 -5.55
C LEU A 371 0.25 3.30 -5.37
N GLN A 372 0.92 4.37 -4.98
CA GLN A 372 0.30 5.69 -4.79
C GLN A 372 -0.33 6.26 -6.07
N SER A 373 0.24 5.94 -7.23
CA SER A 373 -0.32 6.28 -8.55
C SER A 373 -1.62 5.54 -8.89
N GLY A 374 -2.05 4.60 -8.03
CA GLY A 374 -3.15 3.69 -8.28
C GLY A 374 -2.79 2.49 -9.15
N ALA A 375 -1.56 2.42 -9.70
CA ALA A 375 -1.07 1.24 -10.37
C ALA A 375 -0.94 0.06 -9.40
N GLU A 376 -1.04 -1.15 -9.93
CA GLU A 376 -1.01 -2.37 -9.13
C GLU A 376 0.10 -3.30 -9.61
N THR A 377 0.77 -3.93 -8.67
CA THR A 377 1.60 -5.10 -8.96
C THR A 377 0.88 -6.33 -8.44
N LEU A 378 0.69 -7.30 -9.32
CA LEU A 378 -0.14 -8.48 -9.10
C LEU A 378 0.68 -9.75 -9.30
N GLU A 379 0.51 -10.72 -8.42
CA GLU A 379 1.13 -12.03 -8.54
C GLU A 379 0.05 -13.09 -8.82
N PHE A 380 0.16 -13.74 -9.96
CA PHE A 380 -0.76 -14.77 -10.41
C PHE A 380 -0.13 -16.17 -10.38
N SER A 381 -0.94 -17.18 -10.11
CA SER A 381 -0.61 -18.57 -10.43
C SER A 381 -1.15 -18.91 -11.82
N VAL A 382 -0.30 -19.45 -12.67
CA VAL A 382 -0.68 -19.85 -14.03
C VAL A 382 -1.43 -21.17 -13.96
N ALA A 383 -2.76 -21.13 -14.12
CA ALA A 383 -3.60 -22.31 -14.14
C ALA A 383 -3.49 -23.08 -15.48
N GLU A 384 -3.69 -24.40 -15.45
CA GLU A 384 -3.83 -25.17 -16.68
C GLU A 384 -5.00 -24.65 -17.53
N GLY A 385 -4.74 -24.41 -18.81
CA GLY A 385 -5.76 -23.94 -19.76
C GLY A 385 -6.07 -22.45 -19.75
N CYS A 386 -5.38 -21.64 -18.92
CA CYS A 386 -5.44 -20.19 -19.04
C CYS A 386 -4.77 -19.70 -20.34
N ARG A 387 -5.03 -18.44 -20.73
CA ARG A 387 -4.55 -17.90 -22.03
C ARG A 387 -3.04 -17.78 -22.11
N MET A 388 -2.33 -17.74 -20.99
CA MET A 388 -0.87 -17.63 -20.88
C MET A 388 -0.16 -18.98 -20.97
N ALA A 389 -0.78 -20.06 -20.45
CA ALA A 389 -0.12 -21.35 -20.27
C ALA A 389 0.33 -21.97 -21.60
N GLY A 390 1.60 -22.39 -21.68
CA GLY A 390 2.21 -23.00 -22.84
C GLY A 390 2.54 -22.06 -24.00
N ARG A 391 2.54 -20.73 -23.75
CA ARG A 391 2.81 -19.71 -24.78
C ARG A 391 4.02 -18.84 -24.43
N ARG A 392 4.67 -18.32 -25.45
CA ARG A 392 5.67 -17.27 -25.29
C ARG A 392 4.97 -15.93 -25.07
N LEU A 393 5.58 -15.02 -24.28
CA LEU A 393 4.97 -13.72 -23.97
C LEU A 393 4.58 -12.93 -25.21
N ARG A 394 5.41 -12.92 -26.25
CA ARG A 394 5.10 -12.25 -27.54
C ARG A 394 3.89 -12.82 -28.30
N GLU A 395 3.44 -14.03 -27.97
CA GLU A 395 2.32 -14.72 -28.61
C GLU A 395 0.99 -14.48 -27.90
N VAL A 396 1.06 -13.85 -26.71
CA VAL A 396 -0.10 -13.51 -25.89
C VAL A 396 -0.51 -12.07 -26.21
N ASP A 397 -1.78 -11.89 -26.53
CA ASP A 397 -2.37 -10.54 -26.63
C ASP A 397 -2.53 -9.98 -25.21
N PHE A 398 -1.45 -9.39 -24.71
CA PHE A 398 -1.37 -8.84 -23.35
C PHE A 398 -1.78 -7.37 -23.33
N PRO A 399 -2.49 -6.89 -22.29
CA PRO A 399 -2.92 -5.50 -22.18
C PRO A 399 -1.77 -4.51 -22.34
N LYS A 400 -1.95 -3.47 -23.17
CA LYS A 400 -0.89 -2.49 -23.49
C LYS A 400 -0.39 -1.67 -22.32
N LYS A 401 -1.22 -1.54 -21.27
CA LYS A 401 -0.93 -0.79 -20.04
C LYS A 401 -0.54 -1.73 -18.89
N ALA A 402 -0.03 -2.90 -19.20
CA ALA A 402 0.50 -3.85 -18.25
C ALA A 402 1.75 -4.53 -18.79
N LEU A 403 2.62 -5.01 -17.90
CA LEU A 403 3.87 -5.66 -18.25
C LEU A 403 4.16 -6.82 -17.29
N VAL A 404 4.58 -7.96 -17.85
CA VAL A 404 5.10 -9.08 -17.05
C VAL A 404 6.50 -8.75 -16.57
N GLY A 405 6.66 -8.57 -15.26
CA GLY A 405 7.91 -8.17 -14.62
C GLY A 405 8.82 -9.34 -14.24
N ALA A 406 8.23 -10.46 -13.79
CA ALA A 406 8.99 -11.66 -13.45
C ALA A 406 8.17 -12.94 -13.65
N ILE A 407 8.86 -14.04 -13.90
CA ILE A 407 8.31 -15.40 -13.91
C ILE A 407 9.09 -16.23 -12.89
N VAL A 408 8.38 -16.91 -11.99
CA VAL A 408 8.97 -17.78 -10.98
C VAL A 408 8.50 -19.20 -11.21
N ARG A 409 9.46 -20.09 -11.49
CA ARG A 409 9.26 -21.52 -11.76
C ARG A 409 10.10 -22.36 -10.83
N SER A 410 9.48 -23.17 -9.99
CA SER A 410 10.18 -24.04 -9.03
C SER A 410 11.24 -23.30 -8.19
N GLY A 411 10.92 -22.08 -7.76
CA GLY A 411 11.81 -21.23 -6.97
C GLY A 411 12.91 -20.50 -7.76
N HIS A 412 12.93 -20.61 -9.09
CA HIS A 412 13.85 -19.87 -9.95
C HIS A 412 13.15 -18.64 -10.54
N VAL A 413 13.72 -17.48 -10.29
CA VAL A 413 13.23 -16.20 -10.82
C VAL A 413 13.88 -15.90 -12.17
N THR A 414 13.06 -15.62 -13.16
CA THR A 414 13.48 -15.18 -14.49
C THR A 414 12.90 -13.79 -14.75
N ILE A 415 13.75 -12.84 -15.13
CA ILE A 415 13.32 -11.56 -15.71
C ILE A 415 13.00 -11.80 -17.17
N PRO A 416 11.71 -11.69 -17.58
CA PRO A 416 11.29 -12.22 -18.85
C PRO A 416 11.54 -11.25 -20.01
N GLY A 417 11.69 -11.82 -21.20
CA GLY A 417 11.59 -11.14 -22.49
C GLY A 417 10.49 -11.75 -23.35
N GLY A 418 10.25 -11.20 -24.55
CA GLY A 418 9.18 -11.68 -25.44
C GLY A 418 9.27 -13.16 -25.81
N GLU A 419 10.47 -13.76 -25.79
CA GLU A 419 10.72 -15.20 -26.07
C GLU A 419 10.46 -16.11 -24.85
N SER A 420 10.27 -15.55 -23.67
CA SER A 420 10.06 -16.34 -22.46
C SER A 420 8.75 -17.12 -22.52
N LEU A 421 8.85 -18.42 -22.24
CA LEU A 421 7.73 -19.36 -22.20
C LEU A 421 7.11 -19.36 -20.80
N VAL A 422 5.80 -19.19 -20.73
CA VAL A 422 5.02 -19.31 -19.49
C VAL A 422 4.38 -20.70 -19.45
N GLU A 423 4.55 -21.42 -18.34
CA GLU A 423 4.00 -22.78 -18.18
C GLU A 423 2.97 -22.83 -17.05
N ALA A 424 2.11 -23.82 -17.07
CA ALA A 424 1.18 -24.05 -15.96
C ALA A 424 1.98 -24.33 -14.67
N GLY A 425 1.55 -23.74 -13.57
CA GLY A 425 2.23 -23.79 -12.27
C GLY A 425 3.28 -22.70 -12.05
N ASP A 426 3.61 -21.89 -13.06
CA ASP A 426 4.43 -20.70 -12.86
C ASP A 426 3.70 -19.67 -11.97
N ARG A 427 4.49 -18.91 -11.23
CA ARG A 427 4.03 -17.66 -10.59
C ARG A 427 4.51 -16.50 -11.46
N VAL A 428 3.60 -15.61 -11.81
CA VAL A 428 3.89 -14.49 -12.71
C VAL A 428 3.58 -13.17 -11.99
N ILE A 429 4.57 -12.30 -11.93
CA ILE A 429 4.43 -10.97 -11.37
C ILE A 429 4.18 -9.99 -12.51
N VAL A 430 3.05 -9.26 -12.43
CA VAL A 430 2.59 -8.32 -13.45
C VAL A 430 2.44 -6.94 -12.85
N PHE A 431 3.02 -5.94 -13.49
CA PHE A 431 2.73 -4.54 -13.24
C PHE A 431 1.58 -4.10 -14.15
N SER A 432 0.58 -3.40 -13.60
CA SER A 432 -0.61 -2.97 -14.34
C SER A 432 -1.02 -1.55 -13.95
N ALA A 433 -1.33 -0.74 -14.95
CA ALA A 433 -2.06 0.50 -14.71
C ALA A 433 -3.50 0.19 -14.21
N PRO A 434 -4.15 1.08 -13.45
CA PRO A 434 -5.45 0.80 -12.81
C PRO A 434 -6.52 0.32 -13.78
N GLU A 435 -6.57 0.92 -14.96
CA GLU A 435 -7.57 0.61 -16.00
C GLU A 435 -7.35 -0.71 -16.73
N ALA A 436 -6.20 -1.38 -16.55
CA ALA A 436 -5.86 -2.63 -17.22
C ALA A 436 -5.94 -3.86 -16.28
N VAL A 437 -6.22 -3.67 -15.01
CA VAL A 437 -6.24 -4.75 -13.99
C VAL A 437 -7.21 -5.86 -14.34
N ASP A 438 -8.44 -5.52 -14.75
CA ASP A 438 -9.47 -6.49 -15.13
C ASP A 438 -9.08 -7.29 -16.36
N ASP A 439 -8.53 -6.60 -17.38
CA ASP A 439 -8.05 -7.23 -18.60
C ASP A 439 -6.89 -8.19 -18.30
N VAL A 440 -5.95 -7.79 -17.43
CA VAL A 440 -4.83 -8.64 -16.96
C VAL A 440 -5.38 -9.87 -16.25
N THR A 441 -6.27 -9.68 -15.30
CA THR A 441 -6.86 -10.79 -14.53
C THR A 441 -7.53 -11.80 -15.47
N SER A 442 -8.26 -11.34 -16.50
CA SER A 442 -8.90 -12.19 -17.49
C SER A 442 -7.94 -13.07 -18.30
N VAL A 443 -6.67 -12.68 -18.44
CA VAL A 443 -5.64 -13.45 -19.16
C VAL A 443 -5.22 -14.68 -18.34
N PHE A 444 -5.23 -14.59 -17.02
CA PHE A 444 -4.85 -15.67 -16.10
C PHE A 444 -6.01 -16.59 -15.72
N GLN A 445 -7.27 -16.16 -15.95
CA GLN A 445 -8.43 -17.00 -15.71
C GLN A 445 -8.47 -18.22 -16.64
N GLY A 446 -8.71 -19.40 -16.08
CA GLY A 446 -8.90 -20.64 -16.85
C GLY A 446 -10.22 -20.62 -17.63
N ARG A 447 -10.30 -21.28 -18.78
CA ARG A 447 -11.50 -21.38 -19.66
C ARG A 447 -12.74 -21.99 -18.99
N GLY A 448 -12.74 -22.26 -17.68
CA GLY A 448 -13.85 -22.89 -16.93
C GLY A 448 -14.76 -21.92 -16.17
N HIS A 449 -14.42 -20.64 -16.07
CA HIS A 449 -15.31 -19.60 -15.49
C HIS A 449 -15.95 -18.81 -16.62
N THR A 450 -16.98 -19.40 -17.24
CA THR A 450 -17.90 -18.64 -18.08
C THR A 450 -18.70 -17.70 -17.19
N GLY A 451 -18.27 -16.46 -17.07
CA GLY A 451 -19.15 -15.38 -16.67
C GLY A 451 -20.41 -15.42 -17.53
N LEU A 452 -21.56 -15.24 -16.91
CA LEU A 452 -22.86 -15.17 -17.59
C LEU A 452 -22.77 -14.24 -18.81
N PRO A 453 -23.42 -14.56 -19.96
CA PRO A 453 -23.31 -13.79 -21.18
C PRO A 453 -23.81 -12.36 -20.95
N ARG A 454 -23.03 -11.38 -21.37
CA ARG A 454 -23.38 -9.96 -21.38
C ARG A 454 -24.79 -9.81 -21.99
N GLY A 455 -25.76 -9.44 -21.16
CA GLY A 455 -27.11 -9.13 -21.60
C GLY A 455 -27.04 -8.00 -22.64
N SER A 456 -27.58 -8.30 -23.82
CA SER A 456 -27.76 -7.36 -24.91
C SER A 456 -28.49 -6.10 -24.39
N ARG A 457 -27.87 -4.96 -24.53
CA ARG A 457 -28.54 -3.66 -24.36
C ARG A 457 -29.76 -3.64 -25.29
N LEU A 458 -30.94 -3.76 -24.74
CA LEU A 458 -32.14 -3.38 -25.41
C LEU A 458 -32.15 -1.86 -25.52
N ARG A 459 -32.03 -1.37 -26.76
CA ARG A 459 -32.42 0.00 -27.12
C ARG A 459 -33.97 0.07 -27.00
N ASN A 460 -34.42 0.96 -26.15
CA ASN A 460 -35.56 1.85 -26.47
C ASN A 460 -35.53 3.06 -25.54
#